data_1935dd6c099f26527757ecc60e3a4a04
#
_entry.id   1935dd6c099f26527757ecc60e3a4a04
#
_cell.length_a   1.000
_cell.length_b   1.000
_cell.length_c   1.000
_cell.angle_alpha   90.00
_cell.angle_beta   90.00
_cell.angle_gamma   90.00
#
_symmetry.space_group_name_H-M   'P 1'
#
loop_
_entity.id
_entity.type
_entity.pdbx_description
1 polymer ?
#
loop_
_entity_poly.entity_id
_entity_poly.type
_entity_poly.pdbx_seq_one_letter_code
_entity_poly.pdbx_strand_id
1 'polypeptide(L)' 'MAWTEQMVEDLKKMWDEGLTTGEIGKRLGVSKNSIVGKVHRLQLVARPSPI' A
#
# COMPACT_ATOMS: atom_id res chain seq x y z
N MET A 1 -1.41 -14.22 -5.81
CA MET A 1 -2.54 -13.29 -5.85
C MET A 1 -2.30 -12.21 -6.88
N ALA A 2 -3.30 -11.94 -7.70
CA ALA A 2 -3.15 -10.94 -8.74
C ALA A 2 -3.66 -9.59 -8.25
N TRP A 3 -2.89 -8.55 -8.51
CA TRP A 3 -3.31 -7.19 -8.18
C TRP A 3 -4.17 -6.63 -9.31
N THR A 4 -5.36 -6.18 -8.97
CA THR A 4 -6.24 -5.53 -9.95
C THR A 4 -5.93 -4.04 -9.99
N GLU A 5 -6.42 -3.38 -11.03
CA GLU A 5 -6.25 -1.93 -11.13
C GLU A 5 -6.87 -1.22 -9.94
N GLN A 6 -8.04 -1.70 -9.50
CA GLN A 6 -8.71 -1.11 -8.37
C GLN A 6 -7.89 -1.22 -7.09
N MET A 7 -7.27 -2.39 -6.89
CA MET A 7 -6.43 -2.59 -5.72
C MET A 7 -5.23 -1.66 -5.73
N VAL A 8 -4.63 -1.47 -6.90
CA VAL A 8 -3.48 -0.58 -7.04
C VAL A 8 -3.89 0.86 -6.74
N GLU A 9 -5.02 1.29 -7.25
CA GLU A 9 -5.51 2.64 -6.99
C GLU A 9 -5.83 2.83 -5.51
N ASP A 10 -6.46 1.84 -4.90
CA ASP A 10 -6.77 1.90 -3.48
C ASP A 10 -5.49 1.98 -2.65
N LEU A 11 -4.48 1.20 -3.04
CA LEU A 11 -3.20 1.24 -2.36
C LEU A 11 -2.59 2.64 -2.41
N LYS A 12 -2.55 3.21 -3.60
CA LYS A 12 -1.98 4.54 -3.78
C LYS A 12 -2.72 5.59 -2.95
N LYS A 13 -4.04 5.50 -2.96
CA LYS A 13 -4.86 6.43 -2.22
C LYS A 13 -4.62 6.32 -0.72
N MET A 14 -4.63 5.10 -0.21
CA MET A 14 -4.40 4.87 1.20
C MET A 14 -2.98 5.25 1.61
N TRP A 15 -2.02 5.01 0.72
CA TRP A 15 -0.66 5.42 0.97
C TRP A 15 -0.57 6.94 1.12
N ASP A 16 -1.25 7.64 0.24
CA ASP A 16 -1.26 9.10 0.25
C ASP A 16 -1.97 9.66 1.49
N GLU A 17 -2.95 8.91 1.99
CA GLU A 17 -3.67 9.30 3.20
C GLU A 17 -2.87 9.08 4.48
N GLY A 18 -1.75 8.41 4.38
CA GLY A 18 -0.90 8.20 5.54
C GLY A 18 -1.12 6.88 6.26
N LEU A 19 -1.88 5.95 5.69
CA LEU A 19 -2.09 4.65 6.31
C LEU A 19 -0.79 3.85 6.28
N THR A 20 -0.63 3.00 7.29
CA THR A 20 0.53 2.11 7.34
C THR A 20 0.33 0.94 6.39
N THR A 21 1.44 0.27 6.06
CA THR A 21 1.36 -0.91 5.20
C THR A 21 0.49 -1.99 5.83
N GLY A 22 0.55 -2.14 7.14
CA GLY A 22 -0.29 -3.10 7.84
C GLY A 22 -1.77 -2.77 7.71
N GLU A 23 -2.12 -1.50 7.83
CA GLU A 23 -3.50 -1.05 7.68
C GLU A 23 -4.00 -1.27 6.27
N ILE A 24 -3.19 -0.90 5.30
CA ILE A 24 -3.55 -1.06 3.90
C ILE A 24 -3.78 -2.54 3.58
N GLY A 25 -2.88 -3.40 4.04
CA GLY A 25 -3.02 -4.83 3.82
C GLY A 25 -4.30 -5.37 4.41
N LYS A 26 -4.66 -4.90 5.60
CA LYS A 26 -5.87 -5.32 6.28
C LYS A 26 -7.11 -4.91 5.48
N ARG A 27 -7.11 -3.70 4.95
CA ARG A 27 -8.24 -3.19 4.19
C ARG A 27 -8.38 -3.88 2.84
N LEU A 28 -7.26 -4.20 2.21
CA LEU A 28 -7.27 -4.87 0.91
C LEU A 28 -7.36 -6.39 1.04
N GLY A 29 -7.21 -6.92 2.24
CA GLY A 29 -7.25 -8.36 2.44
C GLY A 29 -6.00 -9.07 1.99
N VAL A 30 -4.87 -8.40 2.04
CA VAL A 30 -3.58 -8.99 1.67
C VAL A 30 -2.60 -8.83 2.81
N SER A 31 -1.48 -9.55 2.74
CA SER A 31 -0.50 -9.47 3.80
C SER A 31 0.27 -8.14 3.72
N LYS A 32 0.85 -7.76 4.85
CA LYS A 32 1.70 -6.58 4.92
C LYS A 32 2.86 -6.69 3.93
N ASN A 33 3.44 -7.89 3.82
CA ASN A 33 4.56 -8.11 2.91
C ASN A 33 4.17 -7.85 1.46
N SER A 34 2.95 -8.22 1.11
CA SER A 34 2.45 -7.95 -0.24
C SER A 34 2.38 -6.44 -0.50
N ILE A 35 1.94 -5.68 0.50
CA ILE A 35 1.87 -4.22 0.37
C ILE A 35 3.27 -3.65 0.22
N VAL A 36 4.21 -4.07 1.04
CA VAL A 36 5.59 -3.58 0.98
C VAL A 36 6.19 -3.85 -0.40
N GLY A 37 6.02 -5.08 -0.89
CA GLY A 37 6.52 -5.43 -2.21
C GLY A 37 5.89 -4.61 -3.32
N LYS A 38 4.59 -4.38 -3.22
CA LYS A 38 3.89 -3.60 -4.25
C LYS A 38 4.30 -2.14 -4.22
N VAL A 39 4.48 -1.58 -3.03
CA VAL A 39 4.94 -0.19 -2.88
C VAL A 39 6.30 -0.03 -3.56
N HIS A 40 7.19 -0.98 -3.37
CA HIS A 40 8.49 -0.94 -4.03
C HIS A 40 8.35 -1.00 -5.54
N ARG A 41 7.49 -1.88 -6.03
CA ARG A 41 7.29 -2.03 -7.47
C ARG A 41 6.71 -0.77 -8.11
N LEU A 42 5.78 -0.13 -7.41
CA LEU A 42 5.16 1.09 -7.89
C LEU A 42 6.04 2.30 -7.68
N GLN A 43 7.18 2.11 -7.01
CA GLN A 43 8.11 3.18 -6.71
C GLN A 43 7.45 4.31 -5.91
N LEU A 44 6.56 3.93 -5.02
CA LEU A 44 5.97 4.89 -4.12
C LEU A 44 7.03 5.30 -3.11
N VAL A 45 7.29 6.58 -3.03
CA VAL A 45 8.37 7.09 -2.19
C VAL A 45 8.04 6.84 -0.73
N ALA A 46 9.05 6.46 0.05
CA ALA A 46 8.88 6.32 1.47
C ALA A 46 8.44 7.68 2.02
N ARG A 47 7.32 7.69 2.72
CA ARG A 47 6.81 8.93 3.30
C ARG A 47 7.69 9.35 4.45
N PRO A 48 7.88 10.67 4.64
CA PRO A 48 8.49 11.10 5.88
C PRO A 48 7.61 10.61 7.01
N SER A 49 8.24 10.10 8.05
CA SER A 49 7.49 9.58 9.18
C SER A 49 6.58 10.67 9.72
N PRO A 50 5.31 10.39 9.89
CA PRO A 50 4.45 11.36 10.56
C PRO A 50 4.94 11.52 11.98
N ILE A 51 5.06 12.70 12.38
CA ILE A 51 5.55 13.01 13.71
C ILE A 51 4.38 13.13 14.66
#